data_cf31004ad845b682cd276b0e374b91db
#
_entry.id   cf31004ad845b682cd276b0e374b91db
#
_cell.length_a   1.000
_cell.length_b   1.000
_cell.length_c   1.000
_cell.angle_alpha   90.00
_cell.angle_beta   90.00
_cell.angle_gamma   90.00
#
_symmetry.space_group_name_H-M   'P 1'
#
loop_
_entity.id
_entity.type
_entity.pdbx_description
1 polymer ?
#
loop_
_entity_poly.entity_id
_entity_poly.type
_entity_poly.pdbx_seq_one_letter_code
_entity_poly.pdbx_strand_id
1 'polypeptide(L)'
;MRIYQIHLIVDEFASHFFGRERVIFHLFKEFEESFGEFKQTLEKQIRFITKPIQKLKINHDLVHSLQNNQYFYKNDGVFYLDMNQQSFAQLEIQERSLVMTSWGNYEAETVFFEILRKMESTFLAIDRQRQRCAWLKPIKERKFV
;
A
#
# COMPACT_ATOMS: atom_id res chain seq x y z
N MET A 1 -0.06 6.77 -15.97
CA MET A 1 -0.39 5.65 -15.08
C MET A 1 0.50 5.69 -13.85
N ARG A 2 -0.09 5.51 -12.68
CA ARG A 2 0.65 5.43 -11.43
C ARG A 2 0.43 4.06 -10.83
N ILE A 3 1.50 3.41 -10.36
CA ILE A 3 1.42 2.10 -9.73
C ILE A 3 1.98 2.21 -8.32
N TYR A 4 1.19 1.82 -7.33
CA TYR A 4 1.59 1.82 -5.93
C TYR A 4 1.62 0.39 -5.41
N GLN A 5 2.73 0.01 -4.79
CA GLN A 5 2.79 -1.20 -3.98
C GLN A 5 2.59 -0.78 -2.53
N ILE A 6 1.61 -1.37 -1.88
CA ILE A 6 1.22 -1.00 -0.52
C ILE A 6 1.52 -2.17 0.40
N HIS A 7 2.39 -1.94 1.38
CA HIS A 7 2.84 -2.96 2.32
C HIS A 7 2.40 -2.59 3.73
N LEU A 8 2.06 -3.61 4.50
CA LEU A 8 1.72 -3.42 5.90
C LEU A 8 2.98 -3.66 6.73
N ILE A 9 3.49 -2.60 7.35
CA ILE A 9 4.75 -2.65 8.10
C ILE A 9 4.47 -3.01 9.55
N VAL A 10 5.34 -3.84 10.15
CA VAL A 10 5.27 -4.18 11.57
C VAL A 10 5.38 -2.88 12.39
N ASP A 11 4.53 -2.72 13.40
CA ASP A 11 4.40 -1.46 14.15
C ASP A 11 5.72 -0.96 14.73
N GLU A 12 6.55 -1.86 15.27
CA GLU A 12 7.86 -1.50 15.83
C GLU A 12 8.77 -0.88 14.77
N PHE A 13 8.76 -1.43 13.56
CA PHE A 13 9.59 -0.91 12.48
C PHE A 13 9.03 0.40 11.91
N ALA A 14 7.70 0.52 11.85
CA ALA A 14 7.08 1.78 11.43
C ALA A 14 7.51 2.93 12.34
N SER A 15 7.48 2.71 13.66
CA SER A 15 7.93 3.71 14.64
C SER A 15 9.44 3.98 14.55
N HIS A 16 10.23 2.92 14.36
CA HIS A 16 11.69 3.03 14.27
C HIS A 16 12.14 3.85 13.06
N PHE A 17 11.46 3.67 11.93
CA PHE A 17 11.81 4.34 10.67
C PHE A 17 11.04 5.65 10.46
N PHE A 18 10.42 6.19 11.50
CA PHE A 18 9.81 7.51 11.41
C PHE A 18 10.84 8.54 10.90
N GLY A 19 10.47 9.25 9.82
CA GLY A 19 11.38 10.21 9.19
C GLY A 19 12.49 9.58 8.35
N ARG A 20 12.57 8.24 8.30
CA ARG A 20 13.59 7.52 7.55
C ARG A 20 12.99 6.48 6.60
N GLU A 21 11.84 6.81 6.02
CA GLU A 21 11.11 5.91 5.11
C GLU A 21 11.94 5.53 3.90
N ARG A 22 12.92 6.35 3.52
CA ARG A 22 13.82 6.06 2.40
C ARG A 22 14.63 4.79 2.62
N VAL A 23 14.91 4.42 3.86
CA VAL A 23 15.62 3.17 4.17
C VAL A 23 14.77 1.98 3.72
N ILE A 24 13.47 2.02 4.03
CA ILE A 24 12.55 0.96 3.60
C ILE A 24 12.41 0.97 2.08
N PHE A 25 12.28 2.14 1.48
CA PHE A 25 12.20 2.27 0.01
C PHE A 25 13.42 1.63 -0.67
N HIS A 26 14.63 1.90 -0.18
CA HIS A 26 15.84 1.33 -0.75
C HIS A 26 15.90 -0.18 -0.61
N LEU A 27 15.39 -0.72 0.49
CA LEU A 27 15.33 -2.16 0.68
C LEU A 27 14.48 -2.83 -0.41
N PHE A 28 13.30 -2.30 -0.69
CA PHE A 28 12.43 -2.82 -1.75
C PHE A 28 13.05 -2.62 -3.14
N LYS A 29 13.69 -1.49 -3.36
CA LYS A 29 14.35 -1.20 -4.64
C LYS A 29 15.48 -2.21 -4.89
N GLU A 30 16.36 -2.42 -3.91
CA GLU A 30 17.43 -3.40 -4.03
C GLU A 30 16.90 -4.81 -4.26
N PHE A 31 15.82 -5.18 -3.58
CA PHE A 31 15.22 -6.49 -3.78
C PHE A 31 14.80 -6.70 -5.23
N GLU A 32 14.13 -5.71 -5.84
CA GLU A 32 13.69 -5.83 -7.23
C GLU A 32 14.85 -5.88 -8.23
N GLU A 33 15.95 -5.20 -7.93
CA GLU A 33 17.11 -5.11 -8.81
C GLU A 33 18.12 -6.25 -8.61
N SER A 34 17.98 -7.04 -7.55
CA SER A 34 18.91 -8.11 -7.20
C SER A 34 18.45 -9.47 -7.73
N PHE A 35 19.35 -10.45 -7.65
CA PHE A 35 19.08 -11.83 -8.03
C PHE A 35 19.94 -12.77 -7.19
N GLY A 36 19.63 -14.09 -7.24
CA GLY A 36 20.40 -15.12 -6.54
C GLY A 36 20.25 -15.08 -5.04
N GLU A 37 21.29 -15.48 -4.33
CA GLU A 37 21.29 -15.57 -2.86
C GLU A 37 21.10 -14.22 -2.19
N PHE A 38 21.65 -13.16 -2.78
CA PHE A 38 21.47 -11.82 -2.23
C PHE A 38 20.02 -11.40 -2.24
N LYS A 39 19.28 -11.72 -3.32
CA LYS A 39 17.85 -11.46 -3.38
C LYS A 39 17.08 -12.23 -2.31
N GLN A 40 17.46 -13.47 -2.05
CA GLN A 40 16.84 -14.28 -1.00
C GLN A 40 17.05 -13.67 0.39
N THR A 41 18.24 -13.13 0.63
CA THR A 41 18.53 -12.42 1.89
C THR A 41 17.65 -11.19 2.06
N LEU A 42 17.51 -10.40 0.99
CA LEU A 42 16.64 -9.21 1.01
C LEU A 42 15.18 -9.59 1.21
N GLU A 43 14.73 -10.69 0.60
CA GLU A 43 13.36 -11.17 0.78
C GLU A 43 13.08 -11.49 2.25
N LYS A 44 14.03 -12.13 2.94
CA LYS A 44 13.88 -12.43 4.37
C LYS A 44 13.78 -11.17 5.20
N GLN A 45 14.57 -10.14 4.87
CA GLN A 45 14.50 -8.85 5.55
C GLN A 45 13.14 -8.18 5.34
N ILE A 46 12.62 -8.22 4.12
CA ILE A 46 11.31 -7.66 3.80
C ILE A 46 10.23 -8.41 4.57
N ARG A 47 10.26 -9.74 4.60
CA ARG A 47 9.29 -10.54 5.35
C ARG A 47 9.34 -10.24 6.86
N PHE A 48 10.51 -9.91 7.37
CA PHE A 48 10.70 -9.60 8.79
C PHE A 48 10.03 -8.28 9.18
N ILE A 49 10.07 -7.27 8.32
CA ILE A 49 9.51 -5.95 8.61
C ILE A 49 8.07 -5.76 8.15
N THR A 50 7.52 -6.69 7.37
CA THR A 50 6.16 -6.60 6.85
C THR A 50 5.26 -7.65 7.49
N LYS A 51 3.94 -7.35 7.49
CA LYS A 51 2.91 -8.31 7.94
C LYS A 51 2.15 -8.83 6.72
N PRO A 52 1.68 -10.10 6.76
CA PRO A 52 0.77 -10.57 5.73
C PRO A 52 -0.53 -9.79 5.76
N ILE A 53 -1.19 -9.71 4.61
CA ILE A 53 -2.46 -9.01 4.46
C ILE A 53 -3.60 -9.93 4.90
N GLN A 54 -4.48 -9.43 5.78
CA GLN A 54 -5.70 -10.15 6.15
C GLN A 54 -6.73 -9.96 5.04
N LYS A 55 -6.63 -10.77 4.01
CA LYS A 55 -7.35 -10.60 2.75
C LYS A 55 -8.86 -10.55 2.94
N LEU A 56 -9.43 -11.46 3.72
CA LEU A 56 -10.88 -11.51 3.94
C LEU A 56 -11.39 -10.27 4.66
N LYS A 57 -10.66 -9.81 5.67
CA LYS A 57 -11.04 -8.62 6.43
C LYS A 57 -10.98 -7.36 5.55
N ILE A 58 -9.90 -7.21 4.79
CA ILE A 58 -9.74 -6.05 3.91
C ILE A 58 -10.80 -6.05 2.82
N ASN A 59 -11.06 -7.21 2.23
CA ASN A 59 -12.12 -7.35 1.25
C ASN A 59 -13.48 -6.93 1.82
N HIS A 60 -13.82 -7.43 3.00
CA HIS A 60 -15.08 -7.09 3.66
C HIS A 60 -15.19 -5.58 3.95
N ASP A 61 -14.14 -4.99 4.49
CA ASP A 61 -14.15 -3.58 4.88
C ASP A 61 -14.21 -2.66 3.64
N LEU A 62 -13.52 -3.02 2.56
CA LEU A 62 -13.58 -2.26 1.30
C LEU A 62 -14.97 -2.30 0.70
N VAL A 63 -15.59 -3.48 0.62
CA VAL A 63 -16.94 -3.62 0.08
C VAL A 63 -17.93 -2.82 0.95
N HIS A 64 -17.82 -2.94 2.26
CA HIS A 64 -18.70 -2.19 3.18
C HIS A 64 -18.55 -0.68 3.02
N SER A 65 -17.32 -0.18 2.92
CA SER A 65 -17.04 1.24 2.77
C SER A 65 -17.48 1.81 1.43
N LEU A 66 -17.48 0.98 0.36
CA LEU A 66 -17.73 1.42 -1.00
C LEU A 66 -19.11 1.03 -1.53
N GLN A 67 -19.93 0.31 -0.76
CA GLN A 67 -21.20 -0.23 -1.26
C GLN A 67 -22.17 0.83 -1.78
N ASN A 68 -22.09 2.05 -1.26
CA ASN A 68 -22.96 3.17 -1.68
C ASN A 68 -22.26 4.13 -2.65
N ASN A 69 -21.04 3.81 -3.09
CA ASN A 69 -20.32 4.63 -4.04
C ASN A 69 -20.71 4.24 -5.47
N GLN A 70 -21.26 5.19 -6.22
CA GLN A 70 -21.77 4.94 -7.56
C GLN A 70 -20.69 4.57 -8.58
N TYR A 71 -19.42 4.88 -8.27
CA TYR A 71 -18.28 4.63 -9.16
C TYR A 71 -17.59 3.30 -8.88
N PHE A 72 -18.00 2.63 -7.82
CA PHE A 72 -17.35 1.40 -7.37
C PHE A 72 -17.96 0.17 -8.06
N TYR A 73 -17.08 -0.73 -8.50
CA TYR A 73 -17.47 -2.09 -8.84
C TYR A 73 -16.33 -3.05 -8.52
N LYS A 74 -16.67 -4.33 -8.38
CA LYS A 74 -15.72 -5.39 -8.11
C LYS A 74 -15.86 -6.47 -9.18
N ASN A 75 -14.73 -6.92 -9.73
CA ASN A 75 -14.72 -7.97 -10.74
C ASN A 75 -13.48 -8.84 -10.55
N ASP A 76 -13.68 -10.17 -10.49
CA ASP A 76 -12.61 -11.15 -10.29
C ASP A 76 -11.68 -10.81 -9.12
N GLY A 77 -12.24 -10.35 -8.01
CA GLY A 77 -11.48 -10.03 -6.82
C GLY A 77 -10.73 -8.71 -6.88
N VAL A 78 -10.85 -7.95 -7.95
CA VAL A 78 -10.22 -6.64 -8.10
C VAL A 78 -11.27 -5.56 -7.88
N PHE A 79 -10.88 -4.52 -7.12
CA PHE A 79 -11.75 -3.38 -6.80
C PHE A 79 -11.47 -2.25 -7.76
N TYR A 80 -12.52 -1.64 -8.31
CA TYR A 80 -12.41 -0.58 -9.30
C TYR A 80 -13.21 0.65 -8.85
N LEU A 81 -12.61 1.83 -9.07
CA LEU A 81 -13.30 3.11 -9.00
C LEU A 81 -13.12 3.80 -10.34
N ASP A 82 -14.20 3.93 -11.08
CA ASP A 82 -14.20 4.56 -12.41
C ASP A 82 -15.02 5.84 -12.35
N MET A 83 -14.34 6.98 -12.27
CA MET A 83 -14.95 8.29 -12.11
C MET A 83 -15.04 9.03 -13.44
N ASN A 84 -15.89 8.51 -14.33
CA ASN A 84 -16.29 9.19 -15.57
C ASN A 84 -15.11 9.64 -16.45
N GLN A 85 -14.13 8.74 -16.62
CA GLN A 85 -12.93 8.97 -17.45
C GLN A 85 -11.99 10.07 -16.96
N GLN A 86 -12.31 10.75 -15.87
CA GLN A 86 -11.43 11.77 -15.29
C GLN A 86 -10.45 11.18 -14.31
N SER A 87 -10.86 10.13 -13.60
CA SER A 87 -10.06 9.46 -12.60
C SER A 87 -10.44 7.99 -12.56
N PHE A 88 -9.45 7.13 -12.52
CA PHE A 88 -9.66 5.68 -12.48
C PHE A 88 -8.62 5.07 -11.55
N ALA A 89 -9.04 4.13 -10.72
CA ALA A 89 -8.13 3.35 -9.90
C ALA A 89 -8.63 1.92 -9.77
N GLN A 90 -7.68 0.99 -9.74
CA GLN A 90 -7.97 -0.41 -9.42
C GLN A 90 -7.07 -0.86 -8.30
N LEU A 91 -7.59 -1.69 -7.41
CA LEU A 91 -6.88 -2.20 -6.24
C LEU A 91 -6.99 -3.72 -6.22
N GLU A 92 -5.83 -4.37 -6.19
CA GLU A 92 -5.73 -5.82 -6.12
C GLU A 92 -5.10 -6.22 -4.78
N ILE A 93 -5.72 -7.17 -4.09
CA ILE A 93 -5.23 -7.68 -2.81
C ILE A 93 -4.40 -8.92 -3.06
N GLN A 94 -3.12 -8.89 -2.67
CA GLN A 94 -2.21 -10.01 -2.72
C GLN A 94 -1.96 -10.54 -1.30
N GLU A 95 -1.19 -11.62 -1.18
CA GLU A 95 -0.94 -12.25 0.11
C GLU A 95 -0.21 -11.33 1.10
N ARG A 96 0.78 -10.58 0.61
CA ARG A 96 1.62 -9.73 1.48
C ARG A 96 1.65 -8.26 1.07
N SER A 97 0.84 -7.88 0.10
CA SER A 97 0.79 -6.49 -0.35
C SER A 97 -0.53 -6.20 -1.06
N LEU A 98 -0.77 -4.92 -1.30
CA LEU A 98 -1.83 -4.47 -2.18
C LEU A 98 -1.16 -3.77 -3.35
N VAL A 99 -1.73 -3.92 -4.55
CA VAL A 99 -1.25 -3.20 -5.73
C VAL A 99 -2.37 -2.31 -6.23
N MET A 100 -2.11 -1.02 -6.30
CA MET A 100 -3.06 -0.06 -6.85
C MET A 100 -2.50 0.56 -8.12
N THR A 101 -3.29 0.52 -9.17
CA THR A 101 -2.96 1.16 -10.44
C THR A 101 -3.99 2.25 -10.70
N SER A 102 -3.54 3.45 -11.03
CA SER A 102 -4.45 4.58 -11.23
C SER A 102 -4.10 5.39 -12.48
N TRP A 103 -5.12 6.04 -13.03
CA TRP A 103 -5.02 6.90 -14.22
C TRP A 103 -5.82 8.17 -13.98
N GLY A 104 -5.46 9.22 -14.70
CA GLY A 104 -6.16 10.50 -14.62
C GLY A 104 -5.77 11.27 -13.38
N ASN A 105 -6.71 12.02 -12.80
CA ASN A 105 -6.43 12.78 -11.60
C ASN A 105 -6.36 11.88 -10.35
N TYR A 106 -6.07 12.46 -9.20
CA TYR A 106 -5.81 11.71 -7.97
C TYR A 106 -7.08 11.33 -7.18
N GLU A 107 -8.26 11.65 -7.69
CA GLU A 107 -9.50 11.51 -6.92
C GLU A 107 -9.80 10.04 -6.58
N ALA A 108 -9.74 9.15 -7.57
CA ALA A 108 -10.07 7.74 -7.36
C ALA A 108 -9.08 7.06 -6.41
N GLU A 109 -7.78 7.30 -6.60
CA GLU A 109 -6.79 6.70 -5.70
C GLU A 109 -6.90 7.23 -4.27
N THR A 110 -7.27 8.50 -4.12
CA THR A 110 -7.47 9.10 -2.80
C THR A 110 -8.60 8.42 -2.04
N VAL A 111 -9.67 8.03 -2.71
CA VAL A 111 -10.76 7.29 -2.06
C VAL A 111 -10.24 5.97 -1.48
N PHE A 112 -9.48 5.21 -2.24
CA PHE A 112 -8.88 3.97 -1.73
C PHE A 112 -7.92 4.24 -0.57
N PHE A 113 -7.04 5.22 -0.70
CA PHE A 113 -6.09 5.56 0.37
C PHE A 113 -6.81 5.95 1.66
N GLU A 114 -7.88 6.73 1.57
CA GLU A 114 -8.65 7.15 2.75
C GLU A 114 -9.29 5.96 3.47
N ILE A 115 -9.78 4.97 2.73
CA ILE A 115 -10.34 3.77 3.32
C ILE A 115 -9.25 2.93 3.99
N LEU A 116 -8.16 2.68 3.29
CA LEU A 116 -7.07 1.84 3.78
C LEU A 116 -6.42 2.42 5.04
N ARG A 117 -6.21 3.74 5.09
CA ARG A 117 -5.58 4.38 6.26
C ARG A 117 -6.40 4.24 7.53
N LYS A 118 -7.71 4.06 7.40
CA LYS A 118 -8.60 3.86 8.55
C LYS A 118 -8.60 2.42 9.03
N MET A 119 -8.23 1.49 8.16
CA MET A 119 -8.22 0.05 8.48
C MET A 119 -6.97 -0.35 9.24
N GLU A 120 -5.82 0.15 8.82
CA GLU A 120 -4.52 -0.17 9.41
C GLU A 120 -3.64 1.08 9.42
N SER A 121 -2.93 1.29 10.52
CA SER A 121 -2.15 2.53 10.72
C SER A 121 -0.78 2.50 10.05
N THR A 122 -0.28 1.34 9.62
CA THR A 122 1.10 1.20 9.15
C THR A 122 1.21 0.75 7.69
N PHE A 123 0.22 1.08 6.87
CA PHE A 123 0.35 0.90 5.42
C PHE A 123 1.34 1.91 4.84
N LEU A 124 2.32 1.40 4.12
CA LEU A 124 3.31 2.19 3.40
C LEU A 124 3.11 1.99 1.90
N ALA A 125 2.85 3.08 1.17
CA ALA A 125 2.72 3.05 -0.29
C ALA A 125 4.05 3.40 -0.94
N ILE A 126 4.45 2.60 -1.92
CA ILE A 126 5.71 2.77 -2.66
C ILE A 126 5.38 2.95 -4.13
N ASP A 127 5.83 4.09 -4.69
CA ASP A 127 5.78 4.39 -6.12
C ASP A 127 7.21 4.29 -6.65
N ARG A 128 7.53 3.14 -7.25
CA ARG A 128 8.88 2.87 -7.75
C ARG A 128 9.25 3.77 -8.92
N GLN A 129 8.32 4.01 -9.80
CA GLN A 129 8.58 4.80 -11.01
C GLN A 129 8.97 6.24 -10.67
N ARG A 130 8.32 6.83 -9.67
CA ARG A 130 8.60 8.20 -9.23
C ARG A 130 9.53 8.26 -8.02
N GLN A 131 10.01 7.11 -7.57
CA GLN A 131 10.92 6.97 -6.43
C GLN A 131 10.38 7.67 -5.17
N ARG A 132 9.11 7.43 -4.86
CA ARG A 132 8.45 8.00 -3.69
C ARG A 132 7.87 6.91 -2.80
N CYS A 133 7.82 7.18 -1.51
CA CYS A 133 7.11 6.35 -0.55
C CYS A 133 6.51 7.24 0.53
N ALA A 134 5.34 6.81 1.03
CA ALA A 134 4.65 7.56 2.08
C ALA A 134 3.74 6.63 2.87
N TRP A 135 3.60 6.93 4.16
CA TRP A 135 2.60 6.31 5.00
C TRP A 135 1.22 6.80 4.59
N LEU A 136 0.26 5.90 4.48
CA LEU A 136 -1.13 6.29 4.19
C LEU A 136 -1.73 7.08 5.35
N LYS A 137 -1.33 6.74 6.58
CA LYS A 137 -1.68 7.48 7.78
C LYS A 137 -0.38 7.99 8.40
N PRO A 138 -0.27 9.28 8.75
CA PRO A 138 0.97 9.80 9.34
C PRO A 138 1.34 9.02 10.60
N ILE A 139 2.62 8.61 10.67
CA ILE A 139 3.17 7.93 11.84
C ILE A 139 3.57 9.00 12.85
N LYS A 140 3.11 8.82 14.09
CA LYS A 140 3.49 9.73 15.17
C LYS A 140 4.81 9.31 15.78
N GLU A 141 5.71 10.27 15.96
CA GLU A 141 6.94 10.05 16.67
C GLU A 141 6.64 9.70 18.14
N ARG A 142 7.35 8.69 18.68
CA ARG A 142 7.24 8.37 20.10
C ARG A 142 7.89 9.50 20.90
N LYS A 143 7.11 10.13 21.78
CA LYS A 143 7.63 11.08 22.74
C LYS A 143 7.82 10.37 24.06
N PHE A 144 9.06 10.30 24.50
CA PHE A 144 9.38 9.86 25.85
C PHE A 144 9.24 11.04 26.79
N VAL A 145 8.32 10.95 27.71
CA VAL A 145 8.11 11.98 28.72
C VAL A 145 8.74 11.53 30.02
#